data_537b8c70a5e7ea2345f3260ceb25db23
#
_entry.id   537b8c70a5e7ea2345f3260ceb25db23
#
_cell.length_a   1.000
_cell.length_b   1.000
_cell.length_c   1.000
_cell.angle_alpha   90.00
_cell.angle_beta   90.00
_cell.angle_gamma   90.00
#
_symmetry.space_group_name_H-M   'P 1'
#
loop_
_entity.id
_entity.type
_entity.pdbx_description
1 polymer ?
#
loop_
_entity_poly.entity_id
_entity_poly.type
_entity_poly.pdbx_seq_one_letter_code
_entity_poly.pdbx_strand_id
1 'polypeptide(L)'
;MRFVGGNRAIRDHLKDGKALQVFEQDKKDKRFLRYLGEMEYTQHAYRQAPDTDGKQRKAIVFHLRPVGTLSPDSAVVAAALAGEGQVPKKGGGGFGSVETNRRVEKAAIEFVTRHYEEDGWTVGSVEAQKVGYDLRCDKGNERAHVEVKGTQGSDICFIITAAEVRNAMIDRKHVTCVVTAALTAAPKMFSYTRDDFARKIQLLPIAFRAQVLSE
;
A
#
# COMPACT_ATOMS: atom_id res chain seq x y z
N MET A 1 34.29 -4.80 -3.06
CA MET A 1 33.33 -5.15 -1.99
C MET A 1 32.76 -6.54 -2.25
N ARG A 2 32.33 -7.25 -1.21
CA ARG A 2 31.71 -8.57 -1.28
C ARG A 2 30.38 -8.56 -0.54
N PHE A 3 29.51 -9.54 -0.82
CA PHE A 3 28.26 -9.73 -0.08
C PHE A 3 28.51 -10.45 1.26
N VAL A 4 29.06 -9.72 2.20
CA VAL A 4 29.30 -10.12 3.59
C VAL A 4 28.69 -9.08 4.54
N GLY A 5 28.34 -9.45 5.75
CA GLY A 5 27.80 -8.54 6.75
C GLY A 5 26.60 -7.72 6.24
N GLY A 6 26.63 -6.39 6.38
CA GLY A 6 25.56 -5.48 5.99
C GLY A 6 25.18 -5.57 4.50
N ASN A 7 26.12 -5.75 3.60
CA ASN A 7 25.82 -5.89 2.18
C ASN A 7 24.97 -7.15 1.88
N ARG A 8 25.24 -8.23 2.58
CA ARG A 8 24.44 -9.45 2.49
C ARG A 8 23.06 -9.24 3.10
N ALA A 9 23.00 -8.58 4.26
CA ALA A 9 21.74 -8.29 4.92
C ALA A 9 20.80 -7.44 4.04
N ILE A 10 21.32 -6.44 3.33
CA ILE A 10 20.53 -5.64 2.38
C ILE A 10 20.02 -6.51 1.22
N ARG A 11 20.87 -7.34 0.63
CA ARG A 11 20.47 -8.18 -0.51
C ARG A 11 19.43 -9.24 -0.13
N ASP A 12 19.62 -9.87 1.02
CA ASP A 12 18.88 -11.07 1.41
C ASP A 12 17.71 -10.74 2.37
N HIS A 13 17.42 -9.44 2.65
CA HIS A 13 16.48 -9.01 3.68
C HIS A 13 15.07 -9.63 3.53
N LEU A 14 14.54 -9.71 2.29
CA LEU A 14 13.24 -10.34 2.03
C LEU A 14 13.25 -11.83 2.34
N LYS A 15 14.32 -12.53 1.93
CA LYS A 15 14.51 -13.96 2.21
C LYS A 15 14.61 -14.23 3.71
N ASP A 16 15.24 -13.31 4.44
CA ASP A 16 15.44 -13.40 5.88
C ASP A 16 14.22 -12.86 6.67
N GLY A 17 13.12 -12.45 5.99
CA GLY A 17 11.92 -11.92 6.61
C GLY A 17 12.14 -10.58 7.33
N LYS A 18 13.10 -9.76 6.88
CA LYS A 18 13.49 -8.50 7.52
C LYS A 18 13.04 -7.30 6.69
N ALA A 19 12.54 -6.27 7.36
CA ALA A 19 12.27 -4.98 6.77
C ALA A 19 13.57 -4.18 6.56
N LEU A 20 13.70 -3.50 5.43
CA LEU A 20 14.81 -2.62 5.12
C LEU A 20 14.39 -1.17 5.29
N GLN A 21 14.66 -0.57 6.44
CA GLN A 21 14.39 0.83 6.73
C GLN A 21 15.55 1.70 6.25
N VAL A 22 15.27 2.69 5.39
CA VAL A 22 16.30 3.50 4.76
C VAL A 22 16.25 4.93 5.28
N PHE A 23 17.44 5.45 5.64
CA PHE A 23 17.65 6.80 6.12
C PHE A 23 18.71 7.49 5.27
N GLU A 24 18.49 8.75 4.97
CA GLU A 24 19.48 9.63 4.34
C GLU A 24 20.06 10.57 5.38
N GLN A 25 21.38 10.64 5.46
CA GLN A 25 22.06 11.60 6.33
C GLN A 25 21.97 13.00 5.72
N ASP A 26 21.59 13.99 6.53
CA ASP A 26 21.57 15.38 6.07
C ASP A 26 22.97 15.84 5.66
N LYS A 27 23.05 16.52 4.53
CA LYS A 27 24.34 16.99 3.97
C LYS A 27 24.95 18.16 4.76
N LYS A 28 24.09 18.96 5.40
CA LYS A 28 24.52 20.17 6.16
C LYS A 28 24.77 19.83 7.62
N ASP A 29 23.93 19.01 8.22
CA ASP A 29 24.07 18.59 9.60
C ASP A 29 24.00 17.07 9.73
N LYS A 30 25.15 16.42 9.83
CA LYS A 30 25.29 14.97 9.89
C LYS A 30 24.64 14.31 11.11
N ARG A 31 24.16 15.09 12.08
CA ARG A 31 23.42 14.59 13.25
C ARG A 31 21.98 14.23 12.91
N PHE A 32 21.44 14.78 11.81
CA PHE A 32 20.09 14.52 11.38
C PHE A 32 20.04 13.45 10.31
N LEU A 33 19.08 12.54 10.48
CA LEU A 33 18.76 11.49 9.53
C LEU A 33 17.33 11.70 9.03
N ARG A 34 17.15 11.78 7.73
CA ARG A 34 15.85 11.83 7.09
C ARG A 34 15.40 10.40 6.78
N TYR A 35 14.29 9.99 7.33
CA TYR A 35 13.69 8.69 7.01
C TYR A 35 13.09 8.71 5.60
N LEU A 36 13.53 7.79 4.75
CA LEU A 36 13.07 7.65 3.36
C LEU A 36 11.99 6.60 3.17
N GLY A 37 11.72 5.80 4.19
CA GLY A 37 10.71 4.76 4.17
C GLY A 37 11.29 3.35 4.20
N GLU A 38 10.39 2.39 4.19
CA GLU A 38 10.72 0.98 4.00
C GLU A 38 10.94 0.70 2.52
N MET A 39 12.04 0.03 2.22
CA MET A 39 12.48 -0.25 0.86
C MET A 39 12.67 -1.75 0.64
N GLU A 40 12.56 -2.16 -0.61
CA GLU A 40 12.92 -3.50 -1.06
C GLU A 40 14.15 -3.44 -1.95
N TYR A 41 15.05 -4.40 -1.78
CA TYR A 41 16.16 -4.60 -2.70
C TYR A 41 15.63 -5.15 -4.03
N THR A 42 16.02 -4.52 -5.14
CA THR A 42 15.66 -4.97 -6.49
C THR A 42 16.86 -5.56 -7.22
N GLN A 43 17.96 -4.84 -7.27
CA GLN A 43 19.17 -5.24 -7.95
C GLN A 43 20.39 -4.49 -7.41
N HIS A 44 21.56 -4.82 -7.92
CA HIS A 44 22.78 -4.08 -7.61
C HIS A 44 23.65 -3.92 -8.85
N ALA A 45 24.48 -2.89 -8.82
CA ALA A 45 25.53 -2.67 -9.79
C ALA A 45 26.88 -2.49 -9.07
N TYR A 46 27.95 -2.63 -9.82
CA TYR A 46 29.29 -2.29 -9.33
C TYR A 46 29.79 -1.03 -10.03
N ARG A 47 30.35 -0.13 -9.26
CA ARG A 47 31.05 1.06 -9.80
C ARG A 47 32.35 1.31 -9.06
N GLN A 48 33.26 2.05 -9.70
CA GLN A 48 34.42 2.60 -9.02
C GLN A 48 33.99 3.78 -8.14
N ALA A 49 34.42 3.78 -6.89
CA ALA A 49 34.17 4.86 -5.96
C ALA A 49 35.34 4.96 -4.97
N PRO A 50 35.69 6.17 -4.50
CA PRO A 50 36.74 6.32 -3.50
C PRO A 50 36.28 5.70 -2.16
N ASP A 51 37.23 5.16 -1.41
CA ASP A 51 37.05 4.81 -0.01
C ASP A 51 37.28 6.03 0.89
N THR A 52 37.30 5.81 2.21
CA THR A 52 37.57 6.87 3.20
C THR A 52 38.94 7.54 3.07
N ASP A 53 39.90 6.84 2.46
CA ASP A 53 41.25 7.32 2.24
C ASP A 53 41.46 7.85 0.81
N GLY A 54 40.37 7.96 0.03
CA GLY A 54 40.39 8.45 -1.35
C GLY A 54 40.85 7.45 -2.40
N LYS A 55 41.16 6.18 -2.02
CA LYS A 55 41.57 5.14 -2.97
C LYS A 55 40.39 4.59 -3.71
N GLN A 56 40.50 4.48 -5.05
CA GLN A 56 39.47 3.93 -5.89
C GLN A 56 39.26 2.44 -5.59
N ARG A 57 38.01 2.05 -5.34
CA ARG A 57 37.63 0.67 -5.10
C ARG A 57 36.34 0.31 -5.82
N LYS A 58 36.17 -0.98 -6.09
CA LYS A 58 34.90 -1.49 -6.60
C LYS A 58 33.84 -1.47 -5.50
N ALA A 59 32.88 -0.56 -5.60
CA ALA A 59 31.76 -0.41 -4.67
C ALA A 59 30.50 -1.13 -5.19
N ILE A 60 29.68 -1.63 -4.28
CA ILE A 60 28.37 -2.14 -4.59
C ILE A 60 27.37 -0.97 -4.46
N VAL A 61 26.59 -0.74 -5.51
CA VAL A 61 25.47 0.20 -5.51
C VAL A 61 24.19 -0.62 -5.50
N PHE A 62 23.43 -0.49 -4.43
CA PHE A 62 22.12 -1.15 -4.31
C PHE A 62 21.05 -0.30 -4.98
N HIS A 63 20.19 -0.91 -5.76
CA HIS A 63 18.96 -0.32 -6.23
C HIS A 63 17.84 -0.79 -5.30
N LEU A 64 17.19 0.17 -4.69
CA LEU A 64 16.12 -0.05 -3.74
C LEU A 64 14.84 0.59 -4.29
N ARG A 65 13.70 0.00 -4.02
CA ARG A 65 12.40 0.61 -4.31
C ARG A 65 11.58 0.73 -3.03
N PRO A 66 10.72 1.74 -2.88
CA PRO A 66 9.78 1.80 -1.78
C PRO A 66 8.86 0.59 -1.78
N VAL A 67 8.62 0.02 -0.60
CA VAL A 67 7.66 -1.09 -0.43
C VAL A 67 6.30 -0.67 -0.97
N GLY A 68 5.66 -1.56 -1.75
CA GLY A 68 4.37 -1.26 -2.40
C GLY A 68 4.47 -0.49 -3.73
N THR A 69 5.68 -0.16 -4.22
CA THR A 69 5.84 0.35 -5.59
C THR A 69 6.04 -0.81 -6.58
N LEU A 70 5.35 -0.74 -7.70
CA LEU A 70 5.53 -1.72 -8.78
C LEU A 70 6.88 -1.48 -9.47
N SER A 71 7.62 -2.56 -9.71
CA SER A 71 8.79 -2.50 -10.60
C SER A 71 8.33 -2.33 -12.05
N PRO A 72 9.00 -1.50 -12.86
CA PRO A 72 8.75 -1.45 -14.30
C PRO A 72 8.88 -2.81 -15.00
N ASP A 73 9.73 -3.70 -14.45
CA ASP A 73 9.95 -5.06 -14.94
C ASP A 73 9.02 -6.10 -14.30
N SER A 74 8.05 -5.67 -13.48
CA SER A 74 7.12 -6.62 -12.87
C SER A 74 6.19 -7.19 -13.94
N ALA A 75 5.86 -8.48 -13.82
CA ALA A 75 4.90 -9.14 -14.70
C ALA A 75 3.53 -8.41 -14.70
N VAL A 76 3.20 -7.72 -13.62
CA VAL A 76 1.97 -6.92 -13.49
C VAL A 76 2.03 -5.68 -14.38
N VAL A 77 3.19 -4.98 -14.44
CA VAL A 77 3.36 -3.83 -15.34
C VAL A 77 3.42 -4.29 -16.78
N ALA A 78 4.12 -5.38 -17.06
CA ALA A 78 4.18 -5.97 -18.39
C ALA A 78 2.78 -6.39 -18.87
N ALA A 79 1.96 -7.03 -18.04
CA ALA A 79 0.58 -7.39 -18.35
C ALA A 79 -0.31 -6.17 -18.57
N ALA A 80 -0.15 -5.10 -17.77
CA ALA A 80 -0.88 -3.85 -17.94
C ALA A 80 -0.53 -3.15 -19.26
N LEU A 81 0.76 -3.15 -19.64
CA LEU A 81 1.24 -2.57 -20.91
C LEU A 81 0.84 -3.42 -22.11
N ALA A 82 0.77 -4.73 -21.99
CA ALA A 82 0.29 -5.65 -23.04
C ALA A 82 -1.23 -5.58 -23.27
N GLY A 83 -1.97 -4.85 -22.45
CA GLY A 83 -3.43 -4.76 -22.56
C GLY A 83 -4.16 -6.05 -22.13
N GLU A 84 -3.44 -7.00 -21.53
CA GLU A 84 -3.99 -8.28 -21.08
C GLU A 84 -4.76 -8.15 -19.76
N GLY A 85 -4.64 -7.02 -19.05
CA GLY A 85 -5.51 -6.69 -17.93
C GLY A 85 -6.89 -6.30 -18.46
N GLN A 86 -7.90 -7.14 -18.24
CA GLN A 86 -9.27 -6.74 -18.48
C GLN A 86 -9.56 -5.50 -17.62
N VAL A 87 -9.65 -4.34 -18.29
CA VAL A 87 -10.29 -3.17 -17.68
C VAL A 87 -11.68 -3.65 -17.25
N PRO A 88 -12.05 -3.54 -15.98
CA PRO A 88 -13.36 -4.00 -15.53
C PRO A 88 -14.43 -3.35 -16.39
N LYS A 89 -15.16 -4.15 -17.15
CA LYS A 89 -16.31 -3.68 -17.91
C LYS A 89 -17.30 -3.14 -16.89
N LYS A 90 -17.57 -1.81 -16.95
CA LYS A 90 -18.68 -1.10 -16.31
C LYS A 90 -19.22 -1.78 -15.05
N GLY A 91 -18.86 -1.29 -13.87
CA GLY A 91 -19.58 -1.67 -12.65
C GLY A 91 -18.82 -1.74 -11.34
N GLY A 92 -17.55 -1.37 -11.29
CA GLY A 92 -16.80 -1.41 -10.03
C GLY A 92 -16.22 -0.04 -9.67
N GLY A 93 -16.35 0.31 -8.41
CA GLY A 93 -15.99 1.55 -7.75
C GLY A 93 -14.89 2.41 -8.36
N GLY A 94 -15.21 3.64 -8.68
CA GLY A 94 -14.24 4.68 -8.98
C GLY A 94 -14.35 5.36 -10.35
N PHE A 95 -15.15 4.85 -11.28
CA PHE A 95 -15.37 5.47 -12.60
C PHE A 95 -16.77 6.10 -12.77
N GLY A 96 -17.53 6.26 -11.69
CA GLY A 96 -18.78 7.00 -11.67
C GLY A 96 -18.56 8.52 -11.63
N SER A 97 -19.65 9.29 -11.66
CA SER A 97 -19.56 10.72 -11.39
C SER A 97 -19.04 10.95 -9.96
N VAL A 98 -18.37 12.09 -9.74
CA VAL A 98 -17.87 12.47 -8.39
C VAL A 98 -18.97 12.41 -7.33
N GLU A 99 -20.17 12.86 -7.70
CA GLU A 99 -21.33 12.84 -6.81
C GLU A 99 -21.79 11.43 -6.48
N THR A 100 -21.86 10.54 -7.47
CA THR A 100 -22.21 9.12 -7.26
C THR A 100 -21.19 8.43 -6.39
N ASN A 101 -19.90 8.66 -6.62
CA ASN A 101 -18.83 8.06 -5.83
C ASN A 101 -18.92 8.49 -4.36
N ARG A 102 -19.14 9.79 -4.10
CA ARG A 102 -19.35 10.32 -2.73
C ARG A 102 -20.57 9.69 -2.03
N ARG A 103 -21.66 9.48 -2.75
CA ARG A 103 -22.86 8.81 -2.20
C ARG A 103 -22.59 7.35 -1.86
N VAL A 104 -21.88 6.63 -2.73
CA VAL A 104 -21.47 5.23 -2.51
C VAL A 104 -20.57 5.11 -1.30
N GLU A 105 -19.55 5.96 -1.20
CA GLU A 105 -18.61 6.02 -0.08
C GLU A 105 -19.35 6.29 1.25
N LYS A 106 -20.16 7.32 1.30
CA LYS A 106 -20.96 7.66 2.49
C LYS A 106 -21.87 6.50 2.91
N ALA A 107 -22.60 5.89 1.97
CA ALA A 107 -23.48 4.77 2.26
C ALA A 107 -22.70 3.54 2.77
N ALA A 108 -21.53 3.28 2.21
CA ALA A 108 -20.67 2.19 2.67
C ALA A 108 -20.15 2.44 4.10
N ILE A 109 -19.68 3.65 4.41
CA ILE A 109 -19.22 4.01 5.75
C ILE A 109 -20.36 3.88 6.77
N GLU A 110 -21.54 4.41 6.46
CA GLU A 110 -22.72 4.29 7.32
C GLU A 110 -23.12 2.83 7.56
N PHE A 111 -23.04 1.99 6.52
CA PHE A 111 -23.36 0.57 6.64
C PHE A 111 -22.36 -0.16 7.53
N VAL A 112 -21.07 0.04 7.32
CA VAL A 112 -19.99 -0.58 8.12
C VAL A 112 -20.06 -0.11 9.56
N THR A 113 -20.25 1.20 9.79
CA THR A 113 -20.39 1.77 11.13
C THR A 113 -21.51 1.07 11.91
N ARG A 114 -22.71 1.00 11.31
CA ARG A 114 -23.86 0.34 11.94
C ARG A 114 -23.59 -1.13 12.24
N HIS A 115 -22.99 -1.84 11.29
CA HIS A 115 -22.66 -3.26 11.46
C HIS A 115 -21.73 -3.50 12.66
N TYR A 116 -20.68 -2.67 12.81
CA TYR A 116 -19.77 -2.78 13.96
C TYR A 116 -20.44 -2.36 15.27
N GLU A 117 -21.29 -1.32 15.25
CA GLU A 117 -22.04 -0.88 16.45
C GLU A 117 -23.04 -1.95 16.92
N GLU A 118 -23.77 -2.60 15.99
CA GLU A 118 -24.68 -3.71 16.27
C GLU A 118 -23.94 -4.93 16.87
N ASP A 119 -22.67 -5.14 16.48
CA ASP A 119 -21.78 -6.16 17.07
C ASP A 119 -21.09 -5.69 18.37
N GLY A 120 -21.46 -4.54 18.91
CA GLY A 120 -21.01 -4.03 20.22
C GLY A 120 -19.66 -3.33 20.19
N TRP A 121 -19.20 -2.85 19.03
CA TRP A 121 -18.01 -2.01 18.91
C TRP A 121 -18.36 -0.54 19.10
N THR A 122 -17.44 0.22 19.70
CA THR A 122 -17.47 1.68 19.66
C THR A 122 -16.74 2.14 18.40
N VAL A 123 -17.44 2.85 17.51
CA VAL A 123 -16.92 3.28 16.21
C VAL A 123 -16.65 4.77 16.21
N GLY A 124 -15.46 5.17 15.79
CA GLY A 124 -15.07 6.56 15.59
C GLY A 124 -14.52 6.78 14.19
N SER A 125 -15.07 7.76 13.44
CA SER A 125 -14.48 8.18 12.18
C SER A 125 -13.16 8.90 12.41
N VAL A 126 -12.15 8.55 11.62
CA VAL A 126 -10.81 9.16 11.67
C VAL A 126 -10.35 9.67 10.29
N GLU A 127 -11.25 9.73 9.30
CA GLU A 127 -10.97 10.24 7.94
C GLU A 127 -10.27 11.61 7.95
N ALA A 128 -10.75 12.53 8.78
CA ALA A 128 -10.17 13.87 8.90
C ALA A 128 -8.73 13.87 9.44
N GLN A 129 -8.32 12.81 10.14
CA GLN A 129 -7.00 12.69 10.77
C GLN A 129 -5.94 12.15 9.79
N LYS A 130 -6.34 11.65 8.62
CA LYS A 130 -5.45 11.08 7.57
C LYS A 130 -4.49 10.02 8.11
N VAL A 131 -4.96 9.19 9.02
CA VAL A 131 -4.16 8.12 9.65
C VAL A 131 -4.05 6.87 8.78
N GLY A 132 -4.71 6.86 7.61
CA GLY A 132 -4.60 5.81 6.60
C GLY A 132 -5.66 4.71 6.71
N TYR A 133 -6.73 4.97 7.42
CA TYR A 133 -7.97 4.18 7.46
C TYR A 133 -9.14 5.10 7.86
N ASP A 134 -10.38 4.66 7.64
CA ASP A 134 -11.57 5.51 7.78
C ASP A 134 -12.17 5.45 9.19
N LEU A 135 -12.22 4.26 9.80
CA LEU A 135 -12.86 4.04 11.08
C LEU A 135 -11.91 3.36 12.07
N ARG A 136 -11.93 3.84 13.31
CA ARG A 136 -11.37 3.14 14.46
C ARG A 136 -12.49 2.48 15.24
N CYS A 137 -12.41 1.16 15.39
CA CYS A 137 -13.39 0.37 16.12
C CYS A 137 -12.73 -0.24 17.35
N ASP A 138 -13.31 -0.01 18.53
CA ASP A 138 -12.83 -0.49 19.83
C ASP A 138 -13.92 -1.34 20.50
N LYS A 139 -13.57 -2.56 21.00
CA LYS A 139 -14.46 -3.47 21.74
C LYS A 139 -13.68 -4.13 22.87
N GLY A 140 -13.87 -3.66 24.09
CA GLY A 140 -13.05 -4.12 25.22
C GLY A 140 -11.56 -3.87 25.00
N ASN A 141 -10.77 -4.93 24.94
CA ASN A 141 -9.33 -4.86 24.66
C ASN A 141 -9.00 -5.02 23.15
N GLU A 142 -10.00 -5.25 22.33
CA GLU A 142 -9.84 -5.41 20.89
C GLU A 142 -9.93 -4.06 20.19
N ARG A 143 -9.17 -3.91 19.12
CA ARG A 143 -9.18 -2.74 18.25
C ARG A 143 -9.04 -3.16 16.81
N ALA A 144 -9.85 -2.57 15.93
CA ALA A 144 -9.74 -2.67 14.49
C ALA A 144 -9.55 -1.29 13.84
N HIS A 145 -8.69 -1.22 12.83
CA HIS A 145 -8.50 -0.08 11.96
C HIS A 145 -9.13 -0.42 10.62
N VAL A 146 -10.28 0.16 10.34
CA VAL A 146 -11.14 -0.25 9.24
C VAL A 146 -11.03 0.72 8.08
N GLU A 147 -10.58 0.22 6.95
CA GLU A 147 -10.65 0.88 5.64
C GLU A 147 -11.93 0.44 4.94
N VAL A 148 -12.74 1.37 4.50
CA VAL A 148 -14.05 1.11 3.89
C VAL A 148 -13.99 1.36 2.38
N LYS A 149 -14.43 0.39 1.60
CA LYS A 149 -14.58 0.51 0.16
C LYS A 149 -16.03 0.23 -0.24
N GLY A 150 -16.64 1.17 -0.95
CA GLY A 150 -17.98 1.02 -1.50
C GLY A 150 -17.97 0.72 -2.99
N THR A 151 -18.85 -0.16 -3.45
CA THR A 151 -19.13 -0.34 -4.88
C THR A 151 -20.61 -0.18 -5.18
N GLN A 152 -20.92 0.34 -6.36
CA GLN A 152 -22.31 0.48 -6.81
C GLN A 152 -22.90 -0.85 -7.28
N GLY A 153 -22.05 -1.72 -7.86
CA GLY A 153 -22.45 -3.04 -8.35
C GLY A 153 -22.28 -4.13 -7.29
N SER A 154 -22.53 -5.36 -7.72
CA SER A 154 -22.38 -6.58 -6.92
C SER A 154 -20.95 -7.13 -6.88
N ASP A 155 -20.08 -6.64 -7.78
CA ASP A 155 -18.71 -7.14 -7.92
C ASP A 155 -17.80 -6.55 -6.86
N ILE A 156 -16.95 -7.39 -6.27
CA ILE A 156 -15.91 -6.98 -5.32
C ILE A 156 -14.71 -6.48 -6.12
N CYS A 157 -14.86 -5.30 -6.71
CA CYS A 157 -13.79 -4.61 -7.45
C CYS A 157 -13.79 -3.15 -7.03
N PHE A 158 -12.67 -2.68 -6.49
CA PHE A 158 -12.55 -1.33 -5.93
C PHE A 158 -11.18 -0.73 -6.21
N ILE A 159 -11.09 0.59 -6.17
CA ILE A 159 -9.83 1.32 -6.27
C ILE A 159 -9.24 1.46 -4.87
N ILE A 160 -7.94 1.19 -4.78
CA ILE A 160 -7.17 1.35 -3.56
C ILE A 160 -5.87 2.09 -3.85
N THR A 161 -5.50 3.02 -2.99
CA THR A 161 -4.26 3.79 -3.12
C THR A 161 -3.05 3.01 -2.62
N ALA A 162 -1.86 3.39 -3.04
CA ALA A 162 -0.61 2.78 -2.56
C ALA A 162 -0.42 2.95 -1.03
N ALA A 163 -0.93 4.04 -0.44
CA ALA A 163 -0.87 4.26 1.01
C ALA A 163 -1.80 3.29 1.76
N GLU A 164 -3.02 3.10 1.29
CA GLU A 164 -3.99 2.15 1.86
C GLU A 164 -3.49 0.70 1.73
N VAL A 165 -2.92 0.33 0.57
CA VAL A 165 -2.27 -0.98 0.38
C VAL A 165 -1.16 -1.19 1.41
N ARG A 166 -0.32 -0.19 1.62
CA ARG A 166 0.75 -0.26 2.62
C ARG A 166 0.19 -0.51 4.01
N ASN A 167 -0.83 0.25 4.42
CA ASN A 167 -1.48 0.07 5.72
C ASN A 167 -2.11 -1.32 5.85
N ALA A 168 -2.81 -1.78 4.81
CA ALA A 168 -3.40 -3.12 4.77
C ALA A 168 -2.35 -4.24 4.95
N MET A 169 -1.12 -4.02 4.52
CA MET A 169 -0.05 -5.03 4.61
C MET A 169 0.74 -5.00 5.92
N ILE A 170 0.88 -3.82 6.57
CA ILE A 170 1.74 -3.67 7.76
C ILE A 170 0.97 -3.59 9.07
N ASP A 171 -0.23 -3.04 9.07
CA ASP A 171 -1.02 -2.85 10.29
C ASP A 171 -1.73 -4.16 10.67
N ARG A 172 -1.34 -4.73 11.81
CA ARG A 172 -1.92 -5.99 12.32
C ARG A 172 -3.39 -5.88 12.70
N LYS A 173 -3.90 -4.66 12.92
CA LYS A 173 -5.29 -4.38 13.28
C LYS A 173 -6.12 -3.98 12.07
N HIS A 174 -5.51 -3.95 10.89
CA HIS A 174 -6.17 -3.52 9.67
C HIS A 174 -7.22 -4.52 9.22
N VAL A 175 -8.39 -3.97 8.85
CA VAL A 175 -9.48 -4.69 8.19
C VAL A 175 -9.94 -3.85 7.00
N THR A 176 -9.95 -4.42 5.81
CA THR A 176 -10.59 -3.80 4.65
C THR A 176 -12.03 -4.31 4.56
N CYS A 177 -13.00 -3.43 4.70
CA CYS A 177 -14.43 -3.73 4.51
C CYS A 177 -14.89 -3.25 3.15
N VAL A 178 -15.37 -4.17 2.31
CA VAL A 178 -15.93 -3.85 0.99
C VAL A 178 -17.43 -4.01 1.03
N VAL A 179 -18.15 -2.93 0.74
CA VAL A 179 -19.62 -2.93 0.67
C VAL A 179 -20.04 -2.89 -0.80
N THR A 180 -20.63 -3.98 -1.28
CA THR A 180 -21.17 -4.05 -2.64
C THR A 180 -22.64 -3.64 -2.66
N ALA A 181 -23.11 -3.17 -3.83
CA ALA A 181 -24.46 -2.65 -4.00
C ALA A 181 -24.84 -1.60 -2.94
N ALA A 182 -23.90 -0.73 -2.56
CA ALA A 182 -23.99 0.17 -1.40
C ALA A 182 -25.18 1.12 -1.42
N LEU A 183 -25.73 1.48 -2.60
CA LEU A 183 -26.88 2.36 -2.75
C LEU A 183 -28.21 1.60 -2.89
N THR A 184 -28.25 0.30 -2.67
CA THR A 184 -29.46 -0.51 -2.78
C THR A 184 -30.08 -0.80 -1.41
N ALA A 185 -31.26 -1.43 -1.41
CA ALA A 185 -31.92 -1.86 -0.17
C ALA A 185 -31.23 -3.10 0.49
N ALA A 186 -30.33 -3.78 -0.22
CA ALA A 186 -29.68 -4.99 0.26
C ALA A 186 -28.16 -4.97 -0.02
N PRO A 187 -27.40 -4.05 0.59
CA PRO A 187 -25.96 -4.04 0.46
C PRO A 187 -25.35 -5.27 1.14
N LYS A 188 -24.19 -5.71 0.64
CA LYS A 188 -23.45 -6.83 1.22
C LYS A 188 -22.04 -6.36 1.63
N MET A 189 -21.58 -6.79 2.80
CA MET A 189 -20.25 -6.49 3.31
C MET A 189 -19.35 -7.72 3.24
N PHE A 190 -18.12 -7.49 2.86
CA PHE A 190 -17.03 -8.47 2.87
C PHE A 190 -15.85 -7.88 3.63
N SER A 191 -15.34 -8.60 4.62
CA SER A 191 -14.25 -8.14 5.46
C SER A 191 -12.99 -8.95 5.18
N TYR A 192 -11.86 -8.26 5.05
CA TYR A 192 -10.55 -8.83 4.79
C TYR A 192 -9.58 -8.33 5.86
N THR A 193 -9.13 -9.23 6.72
CA THR A 193 -8.04 -8.95 7.65
C THR A 193 -6.73 -8.70 6.87
N ARG A 194 -5.69 -8.22 7.54
CA ARG A 194 -4.36 -8.08 6.93
C ARG A 194 -3.91 -9.35 6.19
N ASP A 195 -4.09 -10.51 6.82
CA ASP A 195 -3.65 -11.78 6.25
C ASP A 195 -4.56 -12.25 5.09
N ASP A 196 -5.85 -11.93 5.15
CA ASP A 196 -6.77 -12.14 4.03
C ASP A 196 -6.47 -11.22 2.86
N PHE A 197 -6.16 -9.95 3.12
CA PHE A 197 -5.78 -8.98 2.10
C PHE A 197 -4.58 -9.48 1.29
N ALA A 198 -3.52 -9.91 1.98
CA ALA A 198 -2.32 -10.43 1.34
C ALA A 198 -2.54 -11.69 0.48
N ARG A 199 -3.52 -12.51 0.82
CA ARG A 199 -3.78 -13.81 0.14
C ARG A 199 -4.89 -13.79 -0.88
N LYS A 200 -5.91 -12.92 -0.68
CA LYS A 200 -7.17 -12.96 -1.44
C LYS A 200 -7.36 -11.77 -2.37
N ILE A 201 -6.61 -10.66 -2.16
CA ILE A 201 -6.75 -9.46 -2.98
C ILE A 201 -5.65 -9.43 -4.06
N GLN A 202 -6.07 -9.43 -5.31
CA GLN A 202 -5.18 -9.20 -6.44
C GLN A 202 -5.11 -7.70 -6.74
N LEU A 203 -3.91 -7.14 -6.74
CA LEU A 203 -3.68 -5.74 -7.06
C LEU A 203 -3.28 -5.60 -8.54
N LEU A 204 -4.04 -4.79 -9.26
CA LEU A 204 -3.77 -4.44 -10.66
C LEU A 204 -3.52 -2.94 -10.77
N PRO A 205 -2.45 -2.48 -11.43
CA PRO A 205 -2.20 -1.05 -11.60
C PRO A 205 -3.23 -0.44 -12.56
N ILE A 206 -3.84 0.68 -12.15
CA ILE A 206 -4.80 1.44 -12.97
C ILE A 206 -4.29 2.83 -13.36
N ALA A 207 -3.21 3.30 -12.74
CA ALA A 207 -2.60 4.59 -13.00
C ALA A 207 -1.12 4.59 -12.66
N PHE A 208 -0.35 5.45 -13.34
CA PHE A 208 1.06 5.69 -13.10
C PHE A 208 1.29 7.19 -12.91
N ARG A 209 2.19 7.56 -12.00
CA ARG A 209 2.72 8.92 -11.94
C ARG A 209 3.93 9.02 -12.84
N ALA A 210 3.88 9.89 -13.84
CA ALA A 210 5.02 10.23 -14.67
C ALA A 210 5.69 11.53 -14.17
N GLN A 211 7.01 11.57 -14.21
CA GLN A 211 7.80 12.76 -13.92
C GLN A 211 8.97 12.82 -14.89
N VAL A 212 9.18 13.98 -15.50
CA VAL A 212 10.37 14.23 -16.33
C VAL A 212 11.58 14.31 -15.38
N LEU A 213 12.61 13.55 -15.68
CA LEU A 213 13.89 13.66 -14.99
C LEU A 213 14.60 14.89 -15.52
N SER A 214 15.05 15.79 -14.64
CA SER A 214 15.97 16.87 -15.01
C SER A 214 17.31 16.25 -15.41
N GLU A 215 17.86 16.70 -16.54
CA GLU A 215 19.22 16.37 -17.00
C GLU A 215 20.29 16.81 -15.99
#